data_d59b61469ad925cc91c3bff9ff929f33
#
_entry.id   d59b61469ad925cc91c3bff9ff929f33
#
_cell.length_a   1.000
_cell.length_b   1.000
_cell.length_c   1.000
_cell.angle_alpha   90.00
_cell.angle_beta   90.00
_cell.angle_gamma   90.00
#
_symmetry.space_group_name_H-M   'P 1'
#
loop_
_entity.id
_entity.type
_entity.pdbx_description
1 polymer ?
#
loop_
_entity_poly.entity_id
_entity_poly.type
_entity_poly.pdbx_seq_one_letter_code
_entity_poly.pdbx_strand_id
1 'polypeptide(L)'
;IPALKVRKIDAILSSMSITDDRKKSVDFTNRYYLTPARLVLKEGTTVSDSLDELKGKKIGVQRGSIHDRFAKEVLAPKGATVVPYSSQNEIYLDVEAGRLDGTVADATLLQEGFLDTAAGKGYAFTGPAFTDSKYFGDGIGIAVRKGDKENLDRINAAITAIRANGKYKAIQDKYFNFDIYGPDAK
;
A
#
# COMPACT_ATOMS: atom_id res chain seq x y z
N ILE A 1 11.25 -8.47 -6.01
CA ILE A 1 11.61 -9.87 -5.67
C ILE A 1 12.74 -10.41 -6.58
N PRO A 2 12.74 -10.24 -7.93
CA PRO A 2 13.83 -10.78 -8.77
C PRO A 2 15.23 -10.33 -8.33
N ALA A 3 15.44 -9.03 -8.08
CA ALA A 3 16.75 -8.49 -7.66
C ALA A 3 17.25 -9.11 -6.34
N LEU A 4 16.32 -9.37 -5.39
CA LEU A 4 16.62 -10.03 -4.13
C LEU A 4 17.06 -11.49 -4.35
N LYS A 5 16.37 -12.22 -5.23
CA LYS A 5 16.71 -13.63 -5.58
C LYS A 5 18.09 -13.77 -6.21
N VAL A 6 18.48 -12.81 -7.07
CA VAL A 6 19.80 -12.83 -7.75
C VAL A 6 20.89 -12.06 -6.98
N ARG A 7 20.67 -11.77 -5.70
CA ARG A 7 21.65 -11.15 -4.78
C ARG A 7 22.13 -9.76 -5.22
N LYS A 8 21.32 -9.00 -5.97
CA LYS A 8 21.60 -7.59 -6.27
C LYS A 8 21.23 -6.66 -5.12
N ILE A 9 20.36 -7.10 -4.22
CA ILE A 9 19.97 -6.44 -2.99
C ILE A 9 19.82 -7.49 -1.89
N ASP A 10 19.91 -7.08 -0.62
CA ASP A 10 19.86 -8.01 0.52
C ASP A 10 18.49 -8.03 1.21
N ALA A 11 17.74 -6.94 1.09
CA ALA A 11 16.37 -6.84 1.62
C ALA A 11 15.52 -5.91 0.76
N ILE A 12 14.20 -5.99 0.92
CA ILE A 12 13.23 -5.06 0.32
C ILE A 12 12.48 -4.37 1.45
N LEU A 13 12.76 -3.08 1.65
CA LEU A 13 12.06 -2.18 2.56
C LEU A 13 11.35 -1.12 1.70
N SER A 14 10.18 -1.44 1.19
CA SER A 14 9.44 -0.58 0.24
C SER A 14 7.94 -0.88 0.25
N SER A 15 7.33 -0.75 1.41
CA SER A 15 5.87 -0.91 1.60
C SER A 15 5.31 -2.22 1.01
N MET A 16 6.07 -3.31 1.15
CA MET A 16 5.70 -4.59 0.58
C MET A 16 4.76 -5.36 1.50
N SER A 17 3.52 -5.55 1.07
CA SER A 17 2.52 -6.34 1.82
C SER A 17 2.93 -7.80 1.96
N ILE A 18 2.73 -8.33 3.15
CA ILE A 18 2.95 -9.73 3.51
C ILE A 18 1.78 -10.55 2.96
N THR A 19 1.95 -11.20 1.80
CA THR A 19 0.93 -12.05 1.20
C THR A 19 1.43 -13.49 1.05
N ASP A 20 0.52 -14.47 1.05
CA ASP A 20 0.88 -15.88 0.92
C ASP A 20 1.57 -16.18 -0.42
N ASP A 21 1.16 -15.51 -1.49
CA ASP A 21 1.83 -15.67 -2.78
C ASP A 21 3.29 -15.20 -2.74
N ARG A 22 3.56 -14.08 -2.08
CA ARG A 22 4.93 -13.57 -1.91
C ARG A 22 5.76 -14.44 -0.98
N LYS A 23 5.15 -14.97 0.10
CA LYS A 23 5.79 -15.91 1.03
C LYS A 23 6.32 -17.18 0.34
N LYS A 24 5.78 -17.58 -0.81
CA LYS A 24 6.33 -18.68 -1.61
C LYS A 24 7.73 -18.38 -2.15
N SER A 25 8.06 -17.12 -2.37
CA SER A 25 9.28 -16.66 -3.05
C SER A 25 10.30 -15.98 -2.15
N VAL A 26 9.88 -15.42 -1.04
CA VAL A 26 10.70 -14.67 -0.07
C VAL A 26 10.22 -14.95 1.34
N ASP A 27 11.05 -14.65 2.34
CA ASP A 27 10.62 -14.60 3.73
C ASP A 27 10.37 -13.14 4.14
N PHE A 28 9.42 -12.94 5.04
CA PHE A 28 9.07 -11.62 5.56
C PHE A 28 9.39 -11.53 7.04
N THR A 29 9.84 -10.36 7.46
CA THR A 29 9.90 -10.00 8.87
C THR A 29 8.49 -9.91 9.47
N ASN A 30 8.42 -9.74 10.78
CA ASN A 30 7.22 -9.19 11.40
C ASN A 30 6.84 -7.90 10.69
N ARG A 31 5.54 -7.60 10.64
CA ARG A 31 5.11 -6.33 10.04
C ARG A 31 5.72 -5.16 10.81
N TYR A 32 6.02 -4.09 10.10
CA TYR A 32 6.47 -2.84 10.71
C TYR A 32 5.44 -1.70 10.60
N TYR A 33 4.40 -1.86 9.79
CA TYR A 33 3.17 -1.07 9.85
C TYR A 33 1.99 -1.77 9.16
N LEU A 34 0.79 -1.24 9.36
CA LEU A 34 -0.46 -1.71 8.76
C LEU A 34 -1.23 -0.49 8.24
N THR A 35 -1.59 -0.52 6.99
CA THR A 35 -2.40 0.53 6.35
C THR A 35 -3.48 -0.11 5.48
N PRO A 36 -4.71 0.42 5.49
CA PRO A 36 -5.73 -0.01 4.53
C PRO A 36 -5.38 0.52 3.14
N ALA A 37 -5.87 -0.16 2.12
CA ALA A 37 -5.95 0.47 0.80
C ALA A 37 -7.15 1.43 0.77
N ARG A 38 -7.00 2.55 0.09
CA ARG A 38 -8.02 3.58 -0.06
C ARG A 38 -8.14 4.03 -1.51
N LEU A 39 -9.33 4.47 -1.87
CA LEU A 39 -9.57 5.23 -3.10
C LEU A 39 -9.33 6.71 -2.84
N VAL A 40 -8.71 7.38 -3.81
CA VAL A 40 -8.66 8.83 -3.93
C VAL A 40 -9.35 9.23 -5.23
N LEU A 41 -10.36 10.06 -5.13
CA LEU A 41 -11.09 10.68 -6.24
C LEU A 41 -11.21 12.19 -5.99
N LYS A 42 -11.79 12.92 -6.95
CA LYS A 42 -12.12 14.35 -6.75
C LYS A 42 -12.98 14.52 -5.51
N GLU A 43 -12.67 15.54 -4.74
CA GLU A 43 -13.44 15.94 -3.57
C GLU A 43 -14.93 16.12 -3.91
N GLY A 44 -15.80 15.67 -3.00
CA GLY A 44 -17.26 15.63 -3.24
C GLY A 44 -17.76 14.39 -3.99
N THR A 45 -16.85 13.53 -4.51
CA THR A 45 -17.27 12.25 -5.05
C THR A 45 -17.52 11.26 -3.91
N THR A 46 -18.76 10.82 -3.75
CA THR A 46 -19.11 9.79 -2.76
C THR A 46 -19.07 8.42 -3.42
N VAL A 47 -18.45 7.45 -2.74
CA VAL A 47 -18.44 6.04 -3.14
C VAL A 47 -18.95 5.22 -1.96
N SER A 48 -20.00 4.45 -2.18
CA SER A 48 -20.57 3.55 -1.16
C SER A 48 -19.83 2.22 -1.09
N ASP A 49 -20.18 1.38 -0.13
CA ASP A 49 -19.62 0.02 0.01
C ASP A 49 -19.97 -0.86 -1.20
N SER A 50 -21.02 -0.53 -1.96
CA SER A 50 -21.39 -1.26 -3.17
C SER A 50 -20.42 -1.00 -4.33
N LEU A 51 -19.67 0.11 -4.30
CA LEU A 51 -18.72 0.57 -5.32
C LEU A 51 -19.36 0.84 -6.71
N ASP A 52 -20.68 0.93 -6.81
CA ASP A 52 -21.38 1.08 -8.08
C ASP A 52 -21.13 2.46 -8.72
N GLU A 53 -20.75 3.46 -7.90
CA GLU A 53 -20.38 4.82 -8.34
C GLU A 53 -19.05 4.85 -9.11
N LEU A 54 -18.31 3.76 -9.11
CA LEU A 54 -17.09 3.60 -9.90
C LEU A 54 -17.35 3.27 -11.38
N LYS A 55 -18.61 3.02 -11.76
CA LYS A 55 -18.98 2.75 -13.15
C LYS A 55 -18.54 3.89 -14.07
N GLY A 56 -17.74 3.54 -15.08
CA GLY A 56 -17.17 4.49 -16.03
C GLY A 56 -15.94 5.28 -15.51
N LYS A 57 -15.56 5.15 -14.24
CA LYS A 57 -14.38 5.81 -13.69
C LYS A 57 -13.09 5.14 -14.13
N LYS A 58 -12.06 5.94 -14.46
CA LYS A 58 -10.71 5.49 -14.78
C LYS A 58 -9.87 5.52 -13.51
N ILE A 59 -9.47 4.35 -13.02
CA ILE A 59 -8.71 4.20 -11.78
C ILE A 59 -7.29 3.74 -12.10
N GLY A 60 -6.30 4.59 -11.80
CA GLY A 60 -4.88 4.27 -11.95
C GLY A 60 -4.39 3.34 -10.85
N VAL A 61 -3.54 2.37 -11.23
CA VAL A 61 -2.91 1.42 -10.30
C VAL A 61 -1.47 1.14 -10.69
N GLN A 62 -0.60 0.87 -9.73
CA GLN A 62 0.76 0.43 -10.03
C GLN A 62 0.73 -1.03 -10.50
N ARG A 63 1.22 -1.27 -11.71
CA ARG A 63 1.24 -2.58 -12.35
C ARG A 63 1.92 -3.65 -11.50
N GLY A 64 1.28 -4.82 -11.38
CA GLY A 64 1.81 -5.95 -10.63
C GLY A 64 1.81 -5.78 -9.10
N SER A 65 1.19 -4.71 -8.60
CA SER A 65 0.96 -4.54 -7.18
C SER A 65 -0.26 -5.34 -6.71
N ILE A 66 -0.45 -5.43 -5.40
CA ILE A 66 -1.68 -5.99 -4.83
C ILE A 66 -2.91 -5.15 -5.18
N HIS A 67 -2.73 -3.84 -5.33
CA HIS A 67 -3.79 -2.90 -5.71
C HIS A 67 -4.21 -3.08 -7.18
N ASP A 68 -3.28 -3.41 -8.08
CA ASP A 68 -3.59 -3.80 -9.47
C ASP A 68 -4.47 -5.05 -9.51
N ARG A 69 -4.10 -6.07 -8.74
CA ARG A 69 -4.90 -7.29 -8.61
C ARG A 69 -6.29 -6.99 -8.02
N PHE A 70 -6.35 -6.27 -6.92
CA PHE A 70 -7.61 -5.88 -6.28
C PHE A 70 -8.51 -5.09 -7.23
N ALA A 71 -7.97 -4.09 -7.91
CA ALA A 71 -8.74 -3.27 -8.83
C ALA A 71 -9.32 -4.09 -9.99
N LYS A 72 -8.55 -5.04 -10.54
CA LYS A 72 -9.03 -5.93 -11.61
C LYS A 72 -10.09 -6.91 -11.13
N GLU A 73 -9.94 -7.47 -9.92
CA GLU A 73 -10.87 -8.48 -9.40
C GLU A 73 -12.12 -7.89 -8.73
N VAL A 74 -12.04 -6.65 -8.21
CA VAL A 74 -13.11 -6.04 -7.41
C VAL A 74 -13.68 -4.77 -8.07
N LEU A 75 -12.83 -3.83 -8.52
CA LEU A 75 -13.33 -2.55 -9.05
C LEU A 75 -13.77 -2.66 -10.52
N ALA A 76 -13.04 -3.42 -11.34
CA ALA A 76 -13.41 -3.59 -12.75
C ALA A 76 -14.78 -4.26 -12.95
N PRO A 77 -15.17 -5.30 -12.19
CA PRO A 77 -16.53 -5.86 -12.26
C PRO A 77 -17.63 -4.87 -11.87
N LYS A 78 -17.29 -3.80 -11.13
CA LYS A 78 -18.19 -2.68 -10.79
C LYS A 78 -18.25 -1.60 -11.90
N GLY A 79 -17.59 -1.85 -13.01
CA GLY A 79 -17.58 -0.97 -14.18
C GLY A 79 -16.49 0.09 -14.19
N ALA A 80 -15.51 0.02 -13.26
CA ALA A 80 -14.31 0.85 -13.33
C ALA A 80 -13.38 0.41 -14.47
N THR A 81 -12.75 1.38 -15.15
CA THR A 81 -11.65 1.11 -16.08
C THR A 81 -10.33 1.16 -15.31
N VAL A 82 -9.67 0.02 -15.15
CA VAL A 82 -8.39 -0.08 -14.46
C VAL A 82 -7.24 0.23 -15.40
N VAL A 83 -6.42 1.22 -15.08
CA VAL A 83 -5.30 1.67 -15.92
C VAL A 83 -3.97 1.42 -15.18
N PRO A 84 -3.15 0.44 -15.62
CA PRO A 84 -1.90 0.09 -14.94
C PRO A 84 -0.72 0.96 -15.43
N TYR A 85 0.03 1.52 -14.47
CA TYR A 85 1.24 2.35 -14.67
C TYR A 85 2.49 1.66 -14.12
N SER A 86 3.67 2.13 -14.52
CA SER A 86 4.94 1.60 -14.02
C SER A 86 5.25 2.10 -12.60
N SER A 87 4.80 3.30 -12.26
CA SER A 87 5.01 3.90 -10.94
C SER A 87 3.78 4.64 -10.43
N GLN A 88 3.71 4.84 -9.12
CA GLN A 88 2.64 5.63 -8.49
C GLN A 88 2.76 7.12 -8.86
N ASN A 89 3.95 7.65 -9.08
CA ASN A 89 4.14 9.05 -9.48
C ASN A 89 3.53 9.34 -10.86
N GLU A 90 3.65 8.42 -11.82
CA GLU A 90 2.97 8.57 -13.12
C GLU A 90 1.45 8.63 -12.98
N ILE A 91 0.89 7.87 -12.04
CA ILE A 91 -0.54 7.91 -11.73
C ILE A 91 -0.93 9.29 -11.20
N TYR A 92 -0.16 9.85 -10.26
CA TYR A 92 -0.44 11.17 -9.70
C TYR A 92 -0.46 12.27 -10.77
N LEU A 93 0.50 12.24 -11.69
CA LEU A 93 0.53 13.17 -12.83
C LEU A 93 -0.71 13.04 -13.73
N ASP A 94 -1.20 11.84 -13.93
CA ASP A 94 -2.37 11.60 -14.78
C ASP A 94 -3.70 11.91 -14.05
N VAL A 95 -3.75 11.75 -12.73
CA VAL A 95 -4.86 12.20 -11.90
C VAL A 95 -4.94 13.73 -11.89
N GLU A 96 -3.82 14.42 -11.64
CA GLU A 96 -3.73 15.88 -11.65
C GLU A 96 -4.12 16.46 -13.03
N ALA A 97 -3.67 15.83 -14.11
CA ALA A 97 -3.99 16.24 -15.47
C ALA A 97 -5.42 15.87 -15.93
N GLY A 98 -6.22 15.21 -15.07
CA GLY A 98 -7.58 14.79 -15.36
C GLY A 98 -7.70 13.66 -16.40
N ARG A 99 -6.61 12.94 -16.68
CA ARG A 99 -6.62 11.75 -17.56
C ARG A 99 -7.14 10.51 -16.83
N LEU A 100 -7.04 10.50 -15.50
CA LEU A 100 -7.64 9.54 -14.58
C LEU A 100 -8.65 10.24 -13.68
N ASP A 101 -9.68 9.52 -13.26
CA ASP A 101 -10.62 10.01 -12.24
C ASP A 101 -10.02 9.89 -10.83
N GLY A 102 -9.09 8.94 -10.62
CA GLY A 102 -8.43 8.73 -9.35
C GLY A 102 -7.54 7.50 -9.32
N THR A 103 -7.23 7.04 -8.11
CA THR A 103 -6.32 5.92 -7.87
C THR A 103 -6.71 5.12 -6.63
N VAL A 104 -6.23 3.89 -6.54
CA VAL A 104 -6.29 3.05 -5.34
C VAL A 104 -4.88 2.59 -4.96
N ALA A 105 -4.49 2.84 -3.72
CA ALA A 105 -3.20 2.41 -3.14
C ALA A 105 -3.28 2.43 -1.61
N ASP A 106 -2.15 2.15 -0.93
CA ASP A 106 -2.05 2.28 0.53
C ASP A 106 -2.39 3.70 0.99
N ALA A 107 -3.18 3.83 2.06
CA ALA A 107 -3.62 5.12 2.58
C ALA A 107 -2.46 6.05 2.92
N THR A 108 -1.40 5.53 3.55
CA THR A 108 -0.19 6.31 3.89
C THR A 108 0.53 6.84 2.65
N LEU A 109 0.66 6.00 1.61
CA LEU A 109 1.27 6.39 0.34
C LEU A 109 0.46 7.48 -0.36
N LEU A 110 -0.87 7.35 -0.37
CA LEU A 110 -1.75 8.34 -0.98
C LEU A 110 -1.79 9.65 -0.20
N GLN A 111 -1.78 9.58 1.14
CA GLN A 111 -1.78 10.77 1.99
C GLN A 111 -0.53 11.61 1.74
N GLU A 112 0.66 11.03 1.97
CA GLU A 112 1.93 11.76 1.88
C GLU A 112 2.35 12.05 0.44
N GLY A 113 2.15 11.08 -0.47
CA GLY A 113 2.64 11.20 -1.84
C GLY A 113 1.74 12.04 -2.74
N PHE A 114 0.48 12.26 -2.37
CA PHE A 114 -0.47 12.99 -3.20
C PHE A 114 -1.31 13.99 -2.41
N LEU A 115 -2.12 13.57 -1.43
CA LEU A 115 -3.11 14.45 -0.79
C LEU A 115 -2.48 15.61 -0.03
N ASP A 116 -1.33 15.42 0.59
CA ASP A 116 -0.58 16.46 1.32
C ASP A 116 0.26 17.34 0.39
N THR A 117 0.20 17.12 -0.92
CA THR A 117 0.92 17.91 -1.93
C THR A 117 0.00 18.92 -2.63
N ALA A 118 0.59 19.85 -3.39
CA ALA A 118 -0.17 20.79 -4.21
C ALA A 118 -1.04 20.08 -5.26
N ALA A 119 -0.58 18.95 -5.81
CA ALA A 119 -1.29 18.16 -6.81
C ALA A 119 -2.54 17.46 -6.25
N GLY A 120 -2.54 17.16 -4.95
CA GLY A 120 -3.68 16.54 -4.26
C GLY A 120 -4.82 17.50 -3.90
N LYS A 121 -4.63 18.81 -4.13
CA LYS A 121 -5.66 19.80 -3.82
C LYS A 121 -6.94 19.55 -4.63
N GLY A 122 -8.08 19.42 -3.94
CA GLY A 122 -9.37 19.09 -4.55
C GLY A 122 -9.59 17.59 -4.77
N TYR A 123 -8.75 16.76 -4.14
CA TYR A 123 -8.92 15.31 -4.07
C TYR A 123 -9.03 14.87 -2.61
N ALA A 124 -9.71 13.77 -2.36
CA ALA A 124 -9.91 13.22 -1.02
C ALA A 124 -10.02 11.70 -1.04
N PHE A 125 -9.80 11.10 0.11
CA PHE A 125 -10.22 9.72 0.32
C PHE A 125 -11.74 9.59 0.19
N THR A 126 -12.18 8.55 -0.52
CA THR A 126 -13.59 8.23 -0.66
C THR A 126 -13.80 6.71 -0.55
N GLY A 127 -15.06 6.33 -0.31
CA GLY A 127 -15.42 4.92 -0.16
C GLY A 127 -14.85 4.25 1.09
N PRO A 128 -15.02 2.94 1.20
CA PRO A 128 -14.56 2.17 2.35
C PRO A 128 -13.04 2.07 2.43
N ALA A 129 -12.54 1.75 3.62
CA ALA A 129 -11.18 1.26 3.80
C ALA A 129 -11.13 -0.23 3.42
N PHE A 130 -10.28 -0.58 2.46
CA PHE A 130 -10.13 -1.96 2.01
C PHE A 130 -9.07 -2.66 2.85
N THR A 131 -9.49 -3.71 3.58
CA THR A 131 -8.64 -4.43 4.54
C THR A 131 -8.68 -5.94 4.37
N ASP A 132 -9.33 -6.45 3.29
CA ASP A 132 -9.43 -7.89 3.05
C ASP A 132 -8.04 -8.52 2.90
N SER A 133 -7.68 -9.40 3.83
CA SER A 133 -6.38 -10.07 3.88
C SER A 133 -6.08 -10.91 2.62
N LYS A 134 -7.12 -11.36 1.91
CA LYS A 134 -6.97 -12.04 0.60
C LYS A 134 -6.15 -11.20 -0.40
N TYR A 135 -6.34 -9.87 -0.37
CA TYR A 135 -5.65 -8.93 -1.26
C TYR A 135 -4.47 -8.27 -0.58
N PHE A 136 -4.68 -7.74 0.63
CA PHE A 136 -3.76 -6.81 1.28
C PHE A 136 -2.83 -7.50 2.29
N GLY A 137 -3.08 -8.80 2.58
CA GLY A 137 -2.24 -9.60 3.47
C GLY A 137 -2.32 -9.15 4.94
N ASP A 138 -1.25 -9.46 5.69
CA ASP A 138 -1.20 -9.29 7.15
C ASP A 138 -0.47 -8.00 7.59
N GLY A 139 -0.37 -7.02 6.70
CA GLY A 139 0.39 -5.78 6.92
C GLY A 139 1.65 -5.73 6.06
N ILE A 140 2.51 -4.77 6.35
CA ILE A 140 3.71 -4.46 5.56
C ILE A 140 4.95 -4.99 6.29
N GLY A 141 5.74 -5.79 5.59
CA GLY A 141 6.97 -6.40 6.11
C GLY A 141 8.19 -6.12 5.23
N ILE A 142 9.36 -6.33 5.81
CA ILE A 142 10.62 -6.30 5.08
C ILE A 142 10.85 -7.70 4.51
N ALA A 143 11.05 -7.79 3.19
CA ALA A 143 11.31 -9.08 2.55
C ALA A 143 12.81 -9.37 2.49
N VAL A 144 13.19 -10.57 2.87
CA VAL A 144 14.54 -11.14 2.72
C VAL A 144 14.50 -12.37 1.81
N ARG A 145 15.64 -12.84 1.37
CA ARG A 145 15.71 -14.09 0.57
C ARG A 145 15.11 -15.25 1.34
N LYS A 146 14.48 -16.14 0.59
CA LYS A 146 13.93 -17.38 1.15
C LYS A 146 15.03 -18.18 1.86
N GLY A 147 14.81 -18.51 3.14
CA GLY A 147 15.77 -19.23 3.98
C GLY A 147 16.89 -18.36 4.59
N ASP A 148 16.89 -17.05 4.38
CA ASP A 148 17.88 -16.12 4.97
C ASP A 148 17.49 -15.79 6.43
N LYS A 149 17.64 -16.80 7.27
CA LYS A 149 17.23 -16.73 8.68
C LYS A 149 18.04 -15.70 9.47
N GLU A 150 19.31 -15.54 9.17
CA GLU A 150 20.17 -14.57 9.87
C GLU A 150 19.66 -13.14 9.69
N ASN A 151 19.46 -12.69 8.45
CA ASN A 151 18.94 -11.36 8.19
C ASN A 151 17.51 -11.18 8.72
N LEU A 152 16.67 -12.22 8.61
CA LEU A 152 15.32 -12.21 9.15
C LEU A 152 15.29 -11.94 10.64
N ASP A 153 16.08 -12.71 11.41
CA ASP A 153 16.14 -12.61 12.87
C ASP A 153 16.74 -11.26 13.32
N ARG A 154 17.78 -10.78 12.65
CA ARG A 154 18.41 -9.47 12.92
C ARG A 154 17.42 -8.32 12.71
N ILE A 155 16.69 -8.33 11.62
CA ILE A 155 15.73 -7.27 11.31
C ILE A 155 14.53 -7.32 12.26
N ASN A 156 14.02 -8.51 12.59
CA ASN A 156 12.95 -8.69 13.57
C ASN A 156 13.37 -8.17 14.96
N ALA A 157 14.59 -8.48 15.39
CA ALA A 157 15.14 -7.95 16.65
C ALA A 157 15.22 -6.41 16.63
N ALA A 158 15.63 -5.82 15.49
CA ALA A 158 15.67 -4.37 15.34
C ALA A 158 14.28 -3.73 15.39
N ILE A 159 13.27 -4.29 14.70
CA ILE A 159 11.88 -3.81 14.77
C ILE A 159 11.38 -3.86 16.22
N THR A 160 11.59 -4.98 16.91
CA THR A 160 11.21 -5.13 18.33
C THR A 160 11.89 -4.08 19.21
N ALA A 161 13.19 -3.87 19.02
CA ALA A 161 13.97 -2.93 19.83
C ALA A 161 13.52 -1.48 19.64
N ILE A 162 13.28 -1.04 18.39
CA ILE A 162 12.83 0.34 18.13
C ILE A 162 11.41 0.61 18.63
N ARG A 163 10.56 -0.42 18.67
CA ARG A 163 9.24 -0.33 19.29
C ARG A 163 9.35 -0.22 20.82
N ALA A 164 10.11 -1.11 21.43
CA ALA A 164 10.27 -1.17 22.87
C ALA A 164 10.90 0.10 23.48
N ASN A 165 11.87 0.71 22.79
CA ASN A 165 12.57 1.91 23.26
C ASN A 165 11.90 3.23 22.86
N GLY A 166 10.72 3.19 22.26
CA GLY A 166 9.93 4.36 21.86
C GLY A 166 10.39 5.08 20.58
N LYS A 167 11.49 4.66 19.95
CA LYS A 167 11.98 5.30 18.70
C LYS A 167 10.98 5.17 17.55
N TYR A 168 10.31 4.02 17.45
CA TYR A 168 9.28 3.80 16.45
C TYR A 168 8.17 4.86 16.59
N LYS A 169 7.62 5.00 17.81
CA LYS A 169 6.57 6.00 18.09
C LYS A 169 7.04 7.43 17.82
N ALA A 170 8.24 7.77 18.27
CA ALA A 170 8.80 9.11 18.07
C ALA A 170 9.01 9.48 16.59
N ILE A 171 9.24 8.50 15.73
CA ILE A 171 9.32 8.69 14.28
C ILE A 171 7.91 8.79 13.70
N GLN A 172 7.03 7.83 14.04
CA GLN A 172 5.64 7.79 13.58
C GLN A 172 4.92 9.12 13.82
N ASP A 173 5.02 9.66 15.04
CA ASP A 173 4.30 10.88 15.47
C ASP A 173 4.75 12.16 14.72
N LYS A 174 5.83 12.08 13.92
CA LYS A 174 6.25 13.19 13.04
C LYS A 174 5.45 13.24 11.74
N TYR A 175 4.90 12.11 11.32
CA TYR A 175 4.26 11.95 10.02
C TYR A 175 2.77 11.63 10.14
N PHE A 176 2.36 10.96 11.22
CA PHE A 176 1.00 10.47 11.39
C PHE A 176 0.45 10.86 12.76
N ASN A 177 -0.80 11.27 12.80
CA ASN A 177 -1.54 11.56 14.05
C ASN A 177 -2.29 10.34 14.61
N PHE A 178 -2.02 9.15 14.08
CA PHE A 178 -2.60 7.88 14.49
C PHE A 178 -1.53 6.77 14.49
N ASP A 179 -1.83 5.66 15.17
CA ASP A 179 -0.91 4.51 15.21
C ASP A 179 -0.98 3.72 13.90
N ILE A 180 0.13 3.76 13.13
CA ILE A 180 0.25 3.01 11.87
C ILE A 180 0.65 1.55 12.08
N TYR A 181 1.13 1.17 13.27
CA TYR A 181 1.48 -0.23 13.55
C TYR A 181 0.21 -1.10 13.65
N GLY A 182 -0.85 -0.50 14.18
CA GLY A 182 -2.11 -1.19 14.47
C GLY A 182 -1.97 -2.19 15.63
N PRO A 183 -3.04 -2.95 15.93
CA PRO A 183 -3.01 -3.95 17.00
C PRO A 183 -1.97 -5.04 16.69
N ASP A 184 -1.31 -5.55 17.74
CA ASP A 184 -0.40 -6.68 17.59
C ASP A 184 -1.13 -7.86 16.94
N ALA A 185 -0.44 -8.59 16.06
CA ALA A 185 -0.99 -9.82 15.50
C ALA A 185 -1.28 -10.80 16.64
N LYS A 186 -2.52 -11.31 16.65
CA LYS A 186 -2.93 -12.36 17.60
C LYS A 186 -2.23 -13.68 17.28
#